data_606fad8d86d9843b267566110031f9d7
#
_entry.id   606fad8d86d9843b267566110031f9d7
#
_cell.length_a   1.000
_cell.length_b   1.000
_cell.length_c   1.000
_cell.angle_alpha   90.00
_cell.angle_beta   90.00
_cell.angle_gamma   90.00
#
_symmetry.space_group_name_H-M   'P 1'
#
loop_
_entity.id
_entity.type
_entity.pdbx_description
1 polymer ?
#
loop_
_entity_poly.entity_id
_entity_poly.type
_entity_poly.pdbx_seq_one_letter_code
_entity_poly.pdbx_strand_id
1 'polypeptide(L)'
;MDYRQVLQTGTVLDGKYRIERVIGSGGFGITYEAFDIGLAAPVAIKEYYPSQFGVRDATYSVRPRTERDREIFDRLLSSFLREARTLNQFEHPAIVRVLSVFEAYGTAYMVMK
;
A
#
# COMPACT_ATOMS: atom_id res chain seq x y z
N MET A 1 1.06 7.75 15.79
CA MET A 1 0.51 7.65 14.41
C MET A 1 -0.76 8.47 14.30
N ASP A 2 -0.92 9.17 13.19
CA ASP A 2 -2.17 9.87 12.90
C ASP A 2 -3.10 8.90 12.16
N TYR A 3 -4.09 8.37 12.86
CA TYR A 3 -5.04 7.40 12.31
C TYR A 3 -5.92 7.97 11.20
N ARG A 4 -5.97 9.30 11.06
CA ARG A 4 -6.71 9.94 9.95
C ARG A 4 -6.01 9.72 8.61
N GLN A 5 -4.74 9.33 8.63
CA GLN A 5 -3.94 9.10 7.42
C GLN A 5 -4.00 7.65 6.93
N VAL A 6 -4.68 6.77 7.65
CA VAL A 6 -4.78 5.36 7.28
C VAL A 6 -6.16 5.05 6.69
N LEU A 7 -6.23 3.96 5.93
CA LEU A 7 -7.50 3.44 5.43
C LEU A 7 -8.36 2.94 6.60
N GLN A 8 -9.66 3.14 6.49
CA GLN A 8 -10.59 2.68 7.51
C GLN A 8 -10.75 1.16 7.47
N THR A 9 -10.92 0.56 8.65
CA THR A 9 -11.29 -0.85 8.79
C THR A 9 -12.55 -1.13 7.96
N GLY A 10 -12.51 -2.21 7.20
CA GLY A 10 -13.61 -2.58 6.32
C GLY A 10 -13.47 -2.09 4.89
N THR A 11 -12.52 -1.19 4.61
CA THR A 11 -12.24 -0.78 3.22
C THR A 11 -11.83 -1.99 2.42
N VAL A 12 -12.42 -2.16 1.23
CA VAL A 12 -12.09 -3.27 0.33
C VAL A 12 -11.24 -2.75 -0.82
N LEU A 13 -10.05 -3.31 -0.96
CA LEU A 13 -9.11 -2.96 -2.03
C LEU A 13 -9.18 -4.01 -3.14
N ASP A 14 -9.14 -3.54 -4.38
CA ASP A 14 -9.12 -4.39 -5.58
C ASP A 14 -10.25 -5.43 -5.61
N GLY A 15 -11.36 -5.12 -4.93
CA GLY A 15 -12.50 -6.01 -4.83
C GLY A 15 -12.26 -7.32 -4.07
N LYS A 16 -11.10 -7.48 -3.43
CA LYS A 16 -10.66 -8.75 -2.86
C LYS A 16 -10.19 -8.65 -1.41
N TYR A 17 -9.60 -7.54 -1.01
CA TYR A 17 -8.86 -7.45 0.25
C TYR A 17 -9.56 -6.48 1.19
N ARG A 18 -10.07 -7.00 2.30
CA ARG A 18 -10.72 -6.17 3.31
C ARG A 18 -9.71 -5.76 4.37
N ILE A 19 -9.53 -4.46 4.56
CA ILE A 19 -8.63 -3.92 5.58
C ILE A 19 -9.18 -4.23 6.96
N GLU A 20 -8.35 -4.85 7.79
CA GLU A 20 -8.71 -5.18 9.18
C GLU A 20 -8.09 -4.19 10.16
N ARG A 21 -6.77 -3.97 10.09
CA ARG A 21 -6.08 -3.05 11.00
C ARG A 21 -4.71 -2.66 10.47
N VAL A 22 -4.17 -1.58 11.00
CA VAL A 22 -2.79 -1.18 10.75
C VAL A 22 -1.87 -2.01 11.63
N ILE A 23 -0.81 -2.56 11.06
CA ILE A 23 0.19 -3.33 11.81
C ILE A 23 1.57 -2.68 11.78
N GLY A 24 1.78 -1.64 10.99
CA GLY A 24 3.02 -0.90 10.99
C GLY A 24 2.94 0.33 10.11
N SER A 25 3.84 1.29 10.36
CA SER A 25 3.98 2.47 9.52
C SER A 25 5.41 2.99 9.60
N GLY A 26 5.84 3.62 8.52
CA GLY A 26 7.15 4.24 8.42
C GLY A 26 7.08 5.46 7.53
N GLY A 27 8.23 6.02 7.17
CA GLY A 27 8.30 7.23 6.36
C GLY A 27 7.76 7.08 4.94
N PHE A 28 7.72 5.86 4.41
CA PHE A 28 7.34 5.61 3.02
C PHE A 28 6.14 4.69 2.86
N GLY A 29 5.60 4.14 3.92
CA GLY A 29 4.49 3.23 3.76
C GLY A 29 3.73 2.92 5.03
N ILE A 30 2.54 2.36 4.83
CA ILE A 30 1.68 1.86 5.90
C ILE A 30 1.42 0.39 5.60
N THR A 31 1.59 -0.46 6.59
CA THR A 31 1.33 -1.89 6.45
C THR A 31 0.04 -2.23 7.21
N TYR A 32 -0.84 -2.92 6.52
CA TYR A 32 -2.14 -3.35 7.06
C TYR A 32 -2.19 -4.86 7.15
N GLU A 33 -2.89 -5.35 8.17
CA GLU A 33 -3.44 -6.69 8.13
C GLU A 33 -4.77 -6.62 7.38
N ALA A 34 -4.95 -7.52 6.42
CA ALA A 34 -6.16 -7.58 5.61
C ALA A 34 -6.60 -9.02 5.43
N PHE A 35 -7.80 -9.21 4.92
CA PHE A 35 -8.37 -10.52 4.68
C PHE A 35 -8.69 -10.67 3.20
N ASP A 36 -8.12 -11.69 2.56
CA ASP A 36 -8.45 -12.05 1.19
C ASP A 36 -9.79 -12.77 1.19
N ILE A 37 -10.83 -12.08 0.72
CA ILE A 37 -12.21 -12.57 0.80
C ILE A 37 -12.40 -13.81 -0.06
N GLY A 38 -11.76 -13.85 -1.23
CA GLY A 38 -11.90 -14.98 -2.14
C GLY A 38 -11.23 -16.26 -1.64
N LEU A 39 -10.06 -16.13 -1.03
CA LEU A 39 -9.31 -17.27 -0.52
C LEU A 39 -9.60 -17.55 0.94
N ALA A 40 -10.34 -16.66 1.62
CA ALA A 40 -10.64 -16.75 3.05
C ALA A 40 -9.37 -16.89 3.88
N ALA A 41 -8.39 -16.02 3.63
CA ALA A 41 -7.07 -16.09 4.27
C ALA A 41 -6.55 -14.70 4.63
N PRO A 42 -5.81 -14.56 5.75
CA PRO A 42 -5.18 -13.30 6.09
C PRO A 42 -4.00 -13.00 5.16
N VAL A 43 -3.79 -11.72 4.89
CA VAL A 43 -2.65 -11.22 4.12
C VAL A 43 -2.14 -9.95 4.76
N ALA A 44 -0.92 -9.55 4.42
CA ALA A 44 -0.39 -8.22 4.76
C ALA A 44 -0.38 -7.38 3.50
N ILE A 45 -0.75 -6.11 3.63
CA ILE A 45 -0.74 -5.19 2.48
C ILE A 45 0.08 -3.97 2.85
N LYS A 46 1.09 -3.67 2.03
CA LYS A 46 1.89 -2.46 2.17
C LYS A 46 1.40 -1.43 1.17
N GLU A 47 1.01 -0.27 1.69
CA GLU A 47 0.56 0.87 0.89
C GLU A 47 1.71 1.86 0.77
N TYR A 48 1.97 2.35 -0.45
CA TYR A 48 2.91 3.44 -0.63
C TYR A 48 2.28 4.71 -0.06
N TYR A 49 2.89 5.24 1.00
CA TYR A 49 2.44 6.46 1.67
C TYR A 49 3.67 7.25 2.15
N PRO A 50 4.23 8.12 1.29
CA PRO A 50 5.43 8.88 1.65
C PRO A 50 5.02 10.10 2.48
N SER A 51 4.96 9.96 3.78
CA SER A 51 4.36 10.95 4.69
C SER A 51 4.97 12.35 4.60
N GLN A 52 6.22 12.48 4.19
CA GLN A 52 6.86 13.79 4.00
C GLN A 52 6.41 14.49 2.73
N PHE A 53 6.02 13.74 1.71
CA PHE A 53 5.72 14.27 0.38
C PHE A 53 4.28 14.05 -0.04
N GLY A 54 3.52 13.28 0.72
CA GLY A 54 2.17 12.88 0.38
C GLY A 54 1.17 13.15 1.47
N VAL A 55 -0.09 13.22 1.09
CA VAL A 55 -1.22 13.43 2.00
C VAL A 55 -2.42 12.67 1.45
N ARG A 56 -3.26 12.17 2.36
CA ARG A 56 -4.53 11.53 1.99
C ARG A 56 -5.65 12.56 2.03
N ASP A 57 -6.42 12.64 0.94
CA ASP A 57 -7.55 13.56 0.88
C ASP A 57 -8.85 12.90 1.37
N ALA A 58 -9.95 13.64 1.28
CA ALA A 58 -11.26 13.19 1.78
C ALA A 58 -11.83 12.02 0.97
N THR A 59 -11.30 11.74 -0.21
CA THR A 59 -11.71 10.59 -1.04
C THR A 59 -10.81 9.38 -0.83
N TYR A 60 -9.98 9.39 0.21
CA TYR A 60 -8.98 8.38 0.55
C TYR A 60 -7.82 8.31 -0.45
N SER A 61 -7.77 9.19 -1.44
CA SER A 61 -6.68 9.22 -2.40
C SER A 61 -5.42 9.83 -1.79
N VAL A 62 -4.28 9.22 -2.09
CA VAL A 62 -2.97 9.73 -1.70
C VAL A 62 -2.45 10.58 -2.85
N ARG A 63 -1.94 11.75 -2.53
CA ARG A 63 -1.43 12.68 -3.54
C ARG A 63 -0.26 13.48 -2.97
N PRO A 64 0.54 14.12 -3.84
CA PRO A 64 1.61 14.99 -3.33
C PRO A 64 1.03 16.09 -2.42
N ARG A 65 1.76 16.41 -1.34
CA ARG A 65 1.34 17.48 -0.42
C ARG A 65 1.23 18.82 -1.11
N THR A 66 2.20 19.11 -1.99
CA THR A 66 2.26 20.35 -2.77
C THR A 66 2.67 19.99 -4.19
N GLU A 67 2.49 20.94 -5.11
CA GLU A 67 2.95 20.75 -6.48
C GLU A 67 4.46 20.55 -6.55
N ARG A 68 5.19 21.17 -5.62
CA ARG A 68 6.65 21.00 -5.51
C ARG A 68 7.04 19.56 -5.21
N ASP A 69 6.19 18.83 -4.50
CA ASP A 69 6.46 17.43 -4.10
C ASP A 69 6.11 16.41 -5.16
N ARG A 70 5.43 16.81 -6.24
CA ARG A 70 4.92 15.88 -7.26
C ARG A 70 6.02 15.02 -7.89
N GLU A 71 7.13 15.63 -8.26
CA GLU A 71 8.20 14.88 -8.92
C GLU A 71 8.78 13.79 -8.04
N ILE A 72 9.09 14.12 -6.78
CA ILE A 72 9.64 13.14 -5.84
C ILE A 72 8.59 12.08 -5.48
N PHE A 73 7.34 12.49 -5.30
CA PHE A 73 6.24 11.56 -5.03
C PHE A 73 6.11 10.52 -6.15
N ASP A 74 6.08 11.00 -7.41
CA ASP A 74 5.90 10.11 -8.56
C ASP A 74 7.11 9.21 -8.79
N ARG A 75 8.31 9.71 -8.57
CA ARG A 75 9.53 8.92 -8.73
C ARG A 75 9.60 7.80 -7.70
N LEU A 76 9.28 8.09 -6.45
CA LEU A 76 9.29 7.08 -5.40
C LEU A 76 8.14 6.07 -5.57
N LEU A 77 7.01 6.52 -6.09
CA LEU A 77 5.90 5.61 -6.44
C LEU A 77 6.34 4.62 -7.51
N SER A 78 7.01 5.10 -8.56
CA SER A 78 7.53 4.24 -9.62
C SER A 78 8.54 3.22 -9.08
N SER A 79 9.39 3.65 -8.15
CA SER A 79 10.35 2.74 -7.50
C SER A 79 9.65 1.67 -6.68
N PHE A 80 8.62 2.06 -5.93
CA PHE A 80 7.80 1.11 -5.15
C PHE A 80 7.19 0.05 -6.06
N LEU A 81 6.56 0.49 -7.16
CA LEU A 81 5.92 -0.41 -8.10
C LEU A 81 6.92 -1.36 -8.76
N ARG A 82 8.09 -0.84 -9.16
CA ARG A 82 9.13 -1.66 -9.79
C ARG A 82 9.64 -2.73 -8.85
N GLU A 83 9.94 -2.34 -7.61
CA GLU A 83 10.41 -3.29 -6.59
C GLU A 83 9.35 -4.34 -6.29
N ALA A 84 8.11 -3.91 -6.10
CA ALA A 84 7.00 -4.82 -5.80
C ALA A 84 6.76 -5.83 -6.92
N ARG A 85 6.79 -5.36 -8.18
CA ARG A 85 6.63 -6.23 -9.35
C ARG A 85 7.79 -7.20 -9.50
N THR A 86 9.01 -6.77 -9.18
CA THR A 86 10.17 -7.64 -9.18
C THR A 86 10.01 -8.74 -8.14
N LEU A 87 9.62 -8.38 -6.91
CA LEU A 87 9.40 -9.36 -5.85
C LEU A 87 8.26 -10.33 -6.19
N ASN A 88 7.24 -9.86 -6.90
CA ASN A 88 6.11 -10.71 -7.31
C ASN A 88 6.52 -11.85 -8.26
N GLN A 89 7.67 -11.71 -8.94
CA GLN A 89 8.17 -12.71 -9.86
C GLN A 89 8.94 -13.84 -9.17
N PHE A 90 9.29 -13.66 -7.90
CA PHE A 90 10.11 -14.64 -7.17
C PHE A 90 9.26 -15.46 -6.22
N GLU A 91 9.59 -16.76 -6.15
CA GLU A 91 9.03 -17.67 -5.17
C GLU A 91 10.21 -18.41 -4.53
N HIS A 92 10.64 -17.94 -3.35
CA HIS A 92 11.80 -18.46 -2.66
C HIS A 92 11.52 -18.42 -1.15
N PRO A 93 11.87 -19.50 -0.41
CA PRO A 93 11.54 -19.57 1.04
C PRO A 93 12.15 -18.47 1.88
N ALA A 94 13.27 -17.88 1.45
CA ALA A 94 13.95 -16.82 2.20
C ALA A 94 13.52 -15.41 1.81
N ILE A 95 12.57 -15.26 0.87
CA ILE A 95 12.11 -13.97 0.38
C ILE A 95 10.61 -13.85 0.65
N VAL A 96 10.18 -12.68 1.11
CA VAL A 96 8.75 -12.40 1.31
C VAL A 96 7.99 -12.69 0.00
N ARG A 97 6.89 -13.46 0.13
CA ARG A 97 6.08 -13.83 -1.02
C ARG A 97 5.11 -12.69 -1.35
N VAL A 98 5.30 -12.04 -2.48
CA VAL A 98 4.38 -11.02 -2.99
C VAL A 98 3.35 -11.70 -3.86
N LEU A 99 2.09 -11.61 -3.47
CA LEU A 99 0.97 -12.27 -4.14
C LEU A 99 0.37 -11.41 -5.24
N SER A 100 0.35 -10.10 -5.05
CA SER A 100 -0.31 -9.17 -5.96
C SER A 100 0.25 -7.78 -5.80
N VAL A 101 0.22 -7.00 -6.88
CA VAL A 101 0.60 -5.58 -6.89
C VAL A 101 -0.47 -4.86 -7.70
N PHE A 102 -1.02 -3.78 -7.18
CA PHE A 102 -2.03 -3.02 -7.90
C PHE A 102 -2.00 -1.54 -7.49
N GLU A 103 -2.66 -0.71 -8.30
CA GLU A 103 -2.80 0.72 -8.04
C GLU A 103 -4.25 1.04 -7.72
N ALA A 104 -4.45 1.89 -6.71
CA ALA A 104 -5.76 2.39 -6.32
C ALA A 104 -5.55 3.62 -5.43
N TYR A 105 -6.55 4.47 -5.32
CA TYR A 105 -6.53 5.67 -4.47
C TYR A 105 -5.30 6.56 -4.71
N GLY A 106 -4.87 6.68 -5.97
CA GLY A 106 -3.73 7.53 -6.33
C GLY A 106 -2.38 7.01 -5.85
N THR A 107 -2.31 5.78 -5.37
CA THR A 107 -1.11 5.16 -4.86
C THR A 107 -1.02 3.69 -5.30
N ALA A 108 -0.17 2.92 -4.65
CA ALA A 108 0.06 1.53 -5.01
C ALA A 108 0.11 0.65 -3.77
N TYR A 109 -0.19 -0.62 -3.98
CA TYR A 109 -0.29 -1.62 -2.92
C TYR A 109 0.46 -2.88 -3.30
N MET A 110 1.13 -3.47 -2.31
CA MET A 110 1.82 -4.74 -2.45
C MET A 110 1.21 -5.71 -1.45
N VAL A 111 0.61 -6.79 -1.95
CA VAL A 111 -0.03 -7.81 -1.12
C VAL A 111 0.97 -8.93 -0.86
N MET A 112 1.17 -9.25 0.42
CA MET A 112 2.13 -10.25 0.88
C MET A 112 1.44 -11.35 1.66
N LYS A 113 2.04 -12.52 1.61
CA LYS A 113 1.53 -13.66 2.36
C LYS A 113 1.71 -13.51 3.88
#